data_5c2e2c05957862317600a2395b86faec
#
_entry.id   5c2e2c05957862317600a2395b86faec
#
_cell.length_a   1.000
_cell.length_b   1.000
_cell.length_c   1.000
_cell.angle_alpha   90.00
_cell.angle_beta   90.00
_cell.angle_gamma   90.00
#
_symmetry.space_group_name_H-M   'P 1'
#
loop_
_entity.id
_entity.type
_entity.pdbx_description
1 polymer ?
#
loop_
_entity_poly.entity_id
_entity_poly.type
_entity_poly.pdbx_seq_one_letter_code
_entity_poly.pdbx_strand_id
1 'polypeptide(L)'
;MYKRQDINTLKKGEGIFNGDMGIIKRIDNEKQTLEIVFDDEKRVIYPKDQMEELTLSYAITVHKSQGSEFKAVIIPIFSGYSGFLNRNLLYTAVTRAKEMVILIGEVNGLKGMIRSVQRNKRKTTLADRLKEFL
;
A
#
# COMPACT_ATOMS: atom_id res chain seq x y z
N MET A 1 -10.07 -3.87 -10.99
CA MET A 1 -8.82 -3.16 -10.67
C MET A 1 -7.89 -4.13 -9.99
N TYR A 2 -6.66 -4.29 -10.45
CA TYR A 2 -5.69 -5.28 -9.95
C TYR A 2 -4.34 -4.64 -9.66
N LYS A 3 -3.59 -5.20 -8.71
CA LYS A 3 -2.31 -4.67 -8.26
C LYS A 3 -1.25 -5.77 -8.28
N ARG A 4 -0.03 -5.45 -8.71
CA ARG A 4 1.13 -6.36 -8.76
C ARG A 4 2.02 -6.23 -7.53
N GLN A 5 2.68 -7.32 -7.12
CA GLN A 5 3.53 -7.36 -5.92
C GLN A 5 5.04 -7.45 -6.16
N ASP A 6 5.54 -7.92 -7.31
CA ASP A 6 6.99 -8.04 -7.53
C ASP A 6 7.44 -7.80 -8.96
N ILE A 7 8.65 -7.20 -9.10
CA ILE A 7 9.26 -6.89 -10.38
C ILE A 7 10.72 -7.28 -10.35
N ASN A 8 11.06 -8.34 -11.04
CA ASN A 8 12.47 -8.69 -11.26
C ASN A 8 12.92 -8.66 -12.73
N THR A 9 12.12 -8.20 -13.67
CA THR A 9 12.42 -8.38 -15.10
C THR A 9 12.40 -7.14 -15.98
N LEU A 10 12.17 -5.93 -15.44
CA LEU A 10 12.12 -4.71 -16.27
C LEU A 10 13.25 -3.74 -15.93
N LYS A 11 13.75 -3.02 -16.94
CA LYS A 11 14.81 -2.02 -16.79
C LYS A 11 14.43 -0.98 -15.73
N LYS A 12 15.41 -0.51 -14.96
CA LYS A 12 15.24 0.49 -13.89
C LYS A 12 14.51 1.71 -14.45
N GLY A 13 13.30 1.96 -13.96
CA GLY A 13 12.45 3.09 -14.39
C GLY A 13 11.27 2.75 -15.29
N GLU A 14 11.19 1.53 -15.86
CA GLU A 14 10.09 1.13 -16.77
C GLU A 14 9.16 0.04 -16.19
N GLY A 15 9.35 -0.36 -14.95
CA GLY A 15 8.60 -1.43 -14.31
C GLY A 15 7.22 -0.99 -13.78
N ILE A 16 6.45 -2.00 -13.34
CA ILE A 16 5.25 -1.83 -12.55
C ILE A 16 5.62 -2.14 -11.12
N PHE A 17 5.29 -1.24 -10.19
CA PHE A 17 5.75 -1.29 -8.82
C PHE A 17 4.64 -1.73 -7.86
N ASN A 18 5.05 -2.19 -6.68
CA ASN A 18 4.11 -2.44 -5.60
C ASN A 18 3.34 -1.17 -5.27
N GLY A 19 2.05 -1.20 -5.55
CA GLY A 19 1.22 -0.04 -5.36
C GLY A 19 0.53 0.46 -6.60
N ASP A 20 1.08 0.13 -7.77
CA ASP A 20 0.49 0.53 -9.03
C ASP A 20 -0.86 -0.15 -9.22
N MET A 21 -1.80 0.60 -9.73
CA MET A 21 -3.15 0.14 -10.00
C MET A 21 -3.40 0.08 -11.50
N GLY A 22 -4.09 -0.95 -11.94
CA GLY A 22 -4.43 -1.11 -13.33
C GLY A 22 -5.82 -1.69 -13.54
N ILE A 23 -6.31 -1.56 -14.76
CA ILE A 23 -7.61 -2.08 -15.17
C ILE A 23 -7.38 -3.22 -16.16
N ILE A 24 -7.99 -4.39 -15.92
CA ILE A 24 -8.02 -5.44 -16.90
C ILE A 24 -8.84 -4.96 -18.10
N LYS A 25 -8.21 -4.93 -19.26
CA LYS A 25 -8.84 -4.56 -20.54
C LYS A 25 -9.28 -5.79 -21.32
N ARG A 26 -8.53 -6.87 -21.24
CA ARG A 26 -8.83 -8.09 -21.99
C ARG A 26 -8.43 -9.33 -21.20
N ILE A 27 -9.26 -10.37 -21.32
CA ILE A 27 -8.98 -11.71 -20.82
C ILE A 27 -8.97 -12.62 -22.03
N ASP A 28 -7.85 -13.31 -22.26
CA ASP A 28 -7.71 -14.29 -23.33
C ASP A 28 -7.64 -15.69 -22.69
N ASN A 29 -8.74 -16.41 -22.76
CA ASN A 29 -8.87 -17.74 -22.16
C ASN A 29 -8.10 -18.81 -22.93
N GLU A 30 -7.93 -18.64 -24.25
CA GLU A 30 -7.19 -19.60 -25.06
C GLU A 30 -5.70 -19.51 -24.77
N LYS A 31 -5.17 -18.30 -24.73
CA LYS A 31 -3.76 -18.03 -24.41
C LYS A 31 -3.47 -17.98 -22.91
N GLN A 32 -4.51 -18.02 -22.08
CA GLN A 32 -4.41 -17.86 -20.63
C GLN A 32 -3.62 -16.61 -20.23
N THR A 33 -3.99 -15.45 -20.80
CA THR A 33 -3.34 -14.18 -20.53
C THR A 33 -4.33 -13.10 -20.14
N LEU A 34 -3.85 -12.13 -19.34
CA LEU A 34 -4.56 -10.90 -18.97
C LEU A 34 -3.83 -9.68 -19.53
N GLU A 35 -4.55 -8.82 -20.24
CA GLU A 35 -4.05 -7.51 -20.62
C GLU A 35 -4.52 -6.48 -19.60
N ILE A 36 -3.57 -5.81 -18.95
CA ILE A 36 -3.81 -4.80 -17.92
C ILE A 36 -3.22 -3.45 -18.37
N VAL A 37 -4.00 -2.39 -18.20
CA VAL A 37 -3.56 -1.02 -18.44
C VAL A 37 -3.43 -0.34 -17.07
N PHE A 38 -2.23 0.14 -16.76
CA PHE A 38 -1.91 0.88 -15.54
C PHE A 38 -2.08 2.39 -15.75
N ASP A 39 -2.05 3.16 -14.66
CA ASP A 39 -2.39 4.60 -14.65
C ASP A 39 -1.57 5.46 -15.62
N ASP A 40 -0.36 5.04 -15.98
CA ASP A 40 0.50 5.72 -16.98
C ASP A 40 0.23 5.29 -18.43
N GLU A 41 -0.96 4.73 -18.71
CA GLU A 41 -1.32 4.12 -20.00
C GLU A 41 -0.44 2.93 -20.39
N LYS A 42 0.35 2.44 -19.48
CA LYS A 42 1.25 1.32 -19.66
C LYS A 42 0.48 0.01 -19.77
N ARG A 43 0.58 -0.65 -20.93
CA ARG A 43 -0.07 -1.93 -21.20
C ARG A 43 0.88 -3.07 -20.90
N VAL A 44 0.41 -4.04 -20.12
CA VAL A 44 1.19 -5.24 -19.80
C VAL A 44 0.32 -6.48 -19.96
N ILE A 45 0.89 -7.50 -20.58
CA ILE A 45 0.26 -8.81 -20.73
C ILE A 45 0.84 -9.74 -19.65
N TYR A 46 -0.05 -10.26 -18.81
CA TYR A 46 0.29 -11.20 -17.76
C TYR A 46 -0.06 -12.62 -18.19
N PRO A 47 0.91 -13.51 -18.30
CA PRO A 47 0.65 -14.94 -18.46
C PRO A 47 0.14 -15.54 -17.14
N LYS A 48 -0.41 -16.75 -17.21
CA LYS A 48 -1.08 -17.42 -16.09
C LYS A 48 -0.21 -17.55 -14.84
N ASP A 49 1.04 -17.90 -15.01
CA ASP A 49 2.03 -18.07 -13.94
C ASP A 49 2.34 -16.78 -13.16
N GLN A 50 2.13 -15.62 -13.79
CA GLN A 50 2.32 -14.31 -13.15
C GLN A 50 1.03 -13.72 -12.56
N MET A 51 -0.11 -14.38 -12.76
CA MET A 51 -1.39 -13.85 -12.23
C MET A 51 -1.47 -13.88 -10.71
N GLU A 52 -0.71 -14.75 -10.04
CA GLU A 52 -0.62 -14.81 -8.57
C GLU A 52 -0.03 -13.53 -7.96
N GLU A 53 0.74 -12.76 -8.74
CA GLU A 53 1.27 -11.47 -8.32
C GLU A 53 0.19 -10.36 -8.29
N LEU A 54 -0.97 -10.61 -8.87
CA LEU A 54 -2.06 -9.66 -8.98
C LEU A 54 -3.05 -9.83 -7.83
N THR A 55 -3.51 -8.75 -7.27
CA THR A 55 -4.57 -8.74 -6.25
C THR A 55 -5.69 -7.77 -6.63
N LEU A 56 -6.93 -8.12 -6.27
CA LEU A 56 -8.06 -7.23 -6.48
C LEU A 56 -7.85 -5.92 -5.71
N SER A 57 -8.05 -4.79 -6.38
CA SER A 57 -7.81 -3.46 -5.82
C SER A 57 -9.10 -2.74 -5.41
N TYR A 58 -10.08 -3.46 -4.84
CA TYR A 58 -11.27 -2.85 -4.22
C TYR A 58 -10.96 -2.23 -2.85
N ALA A 59 -9.90 -2.72 -2.18
CA ALA A 59 -9.32 -2.14 -0.97
C ALA A 59 -7.81 -2.40 -0.96
N ILE A 60 -7.06 -1.47 -0.41
CA ILE A 60 -5.61 -1.58 -0.28
C ILE A 60 -5.19 -1.33 1.15
N THR A 61 -4.10 -1.95 1.58
CA THR A 61 -3.54 -1.67 2.91
C THR A 61 -2.87 -0.30 2.93
N VAL A 62 -2.82 0.33 4.11
CA VAL A 62 -2.12 1.62 4.30
C VAL A 62 -0.67 1.54 3.85
N HIS A 63 0.02 0.41 4.11
CA HIS A 63 1.41 0.23 3.69
C HIS A 63 1.56 0.15 2.16
N LYS A 64 0.64 -0.53 1.50
CA LYS A 64 0.65 -0.62 0.03
C LYS A 64 0.26 0.69 -0.66
N SER A 65 -0.41 1.62 0.04
CA SER A 65 -0.75 2.95 -0.46
C SER A 65 0.36 3.99 -0.29
N GLN A 66 1.48 3.61 0.33
CA GLN A 66 2.62 4.52 0.50
C GLN A 66 3.18 4.93 -0.86
N GLY A 67 3.39 6.22 -1.07
CA GLY A 67 3.81 6.79 -2.36
C GLY A 67 2.66 7.13 -3.30
N SER A 68 1.46 6.58 -3.10
CA SER A 68 0.27 6.91 -3.91
C SER A 68 -0.61 7.95 -3.21
N GLU A 69 -1.34 8.74 -4.00
CA GLU A 69 -2.29 9.73 -3.52
C GLU A 69 -3.65 9.56 -4.23
N PHE A 70 -4.73 9.83 -3.52
CA PHE A 70 -6.10 9.62 -4.01
C PHE A 70 -6.93 10.89 -3.77
N LYS A 71 -7.90 11.19 -4.64
CA LYS A 71 -8.83 12.30 -4.43
C LYS A 71 -9.60 12.14 -3.12
N ALA A 72 -10.12 10.94 -2.90
CA ALA A 72 -10.86 10.60 -1.67
C ALA A 72 -10.36 9.28 -1.09
N VAL A 73 -10.31 9.17 0.24
CA VAL A 73 -9.91 7.97 0.97
C VAL A 73 -10.97 7.64 2.00
N ILE A 74 -11.44 6.38 1.98
CA ILE A 74 -12.34 5.84 2.99
C ILE A 74 -11.53 4.92 3.91
N ILE A 75 -11.53 5.19 5.21
CA ILE A 75 -10.75 4.46 6.20
C ILE A 75 -11.71 3.81 7.20
N PRO A 76 -11.84 2.46 7.21
CA PRO A 76 -12.60 1.77 8.22
C PRO A 76 -11.83 1.77 9.55
N ILE A 77 -12.52 2.12 10.65
CA ILE A 77 -11.98 2.19 12.00
C ILE A 77 -12.65 1.14 12.87
N PHE A 78 -11.88 0.20 13.39
CA PHE A 78 -12.35 -0.87 14.27
C PHE A 78 -11.70 -0.78 15.64
N SER A 79 -12.43 -1.17 16.69
CA SER A 79 -11.85 -1.40 18.02
C SER A 79 -11.31 -2.84 18.11
N GLY A 80 -10.18 -3.06 18.77
CA GLY A 80 -9.78 -4.39 19.16
C GLY A 80 -8.30 -4.79 18.95
N TYR A 81 -7.58 -4.18 18.03
CA TYR A 81 -6.15 -4.48 17.83
C TYR A 81 -5.26 -3.31 18.25
N SER A 82 -5.17 -3.07 19.57
CA SER A 82 -4.47 -1.91 20.14
C SER A 82 -2.97 -1.80 19.79
N GLY A 83 -2.31 -2.90 19.47
CA GLY A 83 -0.88 -2.89 19.12
C GLY A 83 -0.60 -2.47 17.68
N PHE A 84 -1.53 -2.74 16.74
CA PHE A 84 -1.36 -2.44 15.32
C PHE A 84 -1.97 -1.09 14.92
N LEU A 85 -3.13 -0.77 15.49
CA LEU A 85 -3.85 0.47 15.24
C LEU A 85 -3.25 1.60 16.07
N ASN A 86 -2.40 2.40 15.48
CA ASN A 86 -1.68 3.49 16.14
C ASN A 86 -1.78 4.79 15.35
N ARG A 87 -1.35 5.88 16.00
CA ARG A 87 -1.40 7.22 15.42
C ARG A 87 -0.63 7.34 14.09
N ASN A 88 0.50 6.66 13.96
CA ASN A 88 1.32 6.75 12.76
C ASN A 88 0.62 6.10 11.56
N LEU A 89 -0.05 4.96 11.78
CA LEU A 89 -0.84 4.30 10.75
C LEU A 89 -2.01 5.19 10.30
N LEU A 90 -2.74 5.78 11.25
CA LEU A 90 -3.83 6.72 10.94
C LEU A 90 -3.32 7.92 10.15
N TYR A 91 -2.22 8.53 10.59
CA TYR A 91 -1.59 9.65 9.89
C TYR A 91 -1.21 9.28 8.46
N THR A 92 -0.55 8.15 8.27
CA THR A 92 -0.16 7.67 6.93
C THR A 92 -1.38 7.47 6.03
N ALA A 93 -2.48 6.92 6.56
CA ALA A 93 -3.70 6.70 5.80
C ALA A 93 -4.39 8.02 5.42
N VAL A 94 -4.52 8.95 6.37
CA VAL A 94 -5.17 10.26 6.15
C VAL A 94 -4.40 11.09 5.12
N THR A 95 -3.07 11.07 5.19
CA THR A 95 -2.21 11.81 4.24
C THR A 95 -2.19 11.23 2.82
N ARG A 96 -2.89 10.14 2.56
CA ARG A 96 -3.10 9.63 1.19
C ARG A 96 -4.22 10.36 0.45
N ALA A 97 -5.05 11.13 1.14
CA ALA A 97 -6.14 11.87 0.53
C ALA A 97 -5.70 13.27 0.11
N LYS A 98 -6.06 13.69 -1.10
CA LYS A 98 -5.87 15.06 -1.61
C LYS A 98 -7.01 15.99 -1.24
N GLU A 99 -8.24 15.49 -1.32
CA GLU A 99 -9.45 16.34 -1.21
C GLU A 99 -10.35 15.91 -0.04
N MET A 100 -10.53 14.61 0.18
CA MET A 100 -11.52 14.11 1.14
C MET A 100 -11.05 12.87 1.89
N VAL A 101 -11.30 12.86 3.20
CA VAL A 101 -11.16 11.66 4.05
C VAL A 101 -12.51 11.34 4.68
N ILE A 102 -12.93 10.09 4.56
CA ILE A 102 -14.13 9.56 5.23
C ILE A 102 -13.68 8.49 6.21
N LEU A 103 -13.96 8.69 7.49
CA LEU A 103 -13.72 7.72 8.54
C LEU A 103 -15.04 7.00 8.85
N ILE A 104 -15.07 5.68 8.75
CA ILE A 104 -16.27 4.87 9.00
C ILE A 104 -15.94 3.87 10.11
N GLY A 105 -16.74 3.88 11.17
CA GLY A 105 -16.60 2.88 12.25
C GLY A 105 -16.70 3.47 13.64
N GLU A 106 -15.89 2.96 14.57
CA GLU A 106 -16.04 3.24 15.99
C GLU A 106 -15.23 4.45 16.46
N VAL A 107 -15.92 5.42 17.07
CA VAL A 107 -15.29 6.62 17.65
C VAL A 107 -14.25 6.26 18.73
N ASN A 108 -14.51 5.21 19.52
CA ASN A 108 -13.58 4.77 20.54
C ASN A 108 -12.31 4.16 19.92
N GLY A 109 -12.42 3.44 18.82
CA GLY A 109 -11.29 2.95 18.02
C GLY A 109 -10.42 4.11 17.52
N LEU A 110 -11.05 5.15 16.95
CA LEU A 110 -10.35 6.34 16.49
C LEU A 110 -9.62 7.07 17.64
N LYS A 111 -10.29 7.28 18.77
CA LYS A 111 -9.67 7.88 19.96
C LYS A 111 -8.48 7.04 20.46
N GLY A 112 -8.61 5.72 20.41
CA GLY A 112 -7.54 4.78 20.75
C GLY A 112 -6.31 4.95 19.84
N MET A 113 -6.53 4.99 18.51
CA MET A 113 -5.45 5.22 17.53
C MET A 113 -4.73 6.55 17.78
N ILE A 114 -5.47 7.64 17.98
CA ILE A 114 -4.90 8.99 18.22
C ILE A 114 -4.02 9.01 19.47
N ARG A 115 -4.45 8.33 20.54
CA ARG A 115 -3.71 8.28 21.83
C ARG A 115 -2.53 7.31 21.78
N SER A 116 -2.57 6.32 20.91
CA SER A 116 -1.52 5.29 20.80
C SER A 116 -0.27 5.85 20.14
N VAL A 117 0.71 6.22 20.95
CA VAL A 117 2.04 6.65 20.50
C VAL A 117 2.99 5.47 20.67
N GLN A 118 3.09 4.61 19.67
CA GLN A 118 4.15 3.60 19.66
C GLN A 118 5.50 4.28 19.37
N ARG A 119 6.27 4.48 20.43
CA ARG A 119 7.70 4.78 20.29
C ARG A 119 8.42 3.46 19.97
N ASN A 120 8.51 3.11 18.71
CA ASN A 120 9.45 2.08 18.26
C ASN A 120 10.86 2.61 18.54
N LYS A 121 11.39 2.30 19.73
CA LYS A 121 12.82 2.52 19.99
C LYS A 121 13.58 1.59 19.05
N ARG A 122 14.06 2.15 17.96
CA ARG A 122 14.99 1.42 17.08
C ARG A 122 16.21 1.08 17.93
N LYS A 123 16.43 -0.18 18.21
CA LYS A 123 17.66 -0.66 18.81
C LYS A 123 18.74 -0.60 17.74
N THR A 124 19.50 0.47 17.70
CA THR A 124 20.64 0.60 16.79
C THR A 124 21.91 0.67 17.65
N THR A 125 22.96 0.04 17.20
CA THR A 125 24.30 0.12 17.80
C THR A 125 25.09 1.33 17.29
N LEU A 126 24.46 2.22 16.52
CA LEU A 126 25.14 3.36 15.90
C LEU A 126 25.79 4.29 16.95
N ALA A 127 25.04 4.62 18.01
CA ALA A 127 25.56 5.48 19.08
C ALA A 127 26.76 4.85 19.81
N ASP A 128 26.75 3.54 20.00
CA ASP A 128 27.85 2.83 20.65
C ASP A 128 29.07 2.77 19.72
N ARG A 129 28.86 2.45 18.45
CA ARG A 129 29.94 2.48 17.44
C ARG A 129 30.57 3.87 17.26
N LEU A 130 29.76 4.94 17.27
CA LEU A 130 30.30 6.30 17.15
C LEU A 130 31.18 6.67 18.37
N LYS A 131 30.91 6.13 19.57
CA LYS A 131 31.75 6.35 20.75
C LYS A 131 33.10 5.62 20.68
N GLU A 132 33.19 4.54 19.90
CA GLU A 132 34.46 3.80 19.69
C GLU A 132 35.40 4.52 18.72
N PHE A 133 34.87 5.47 17.92
CA PHE A 133 35.65 6.24 16.94
C PHE A 133 36.02 7.66 17.40
N LEU A 134 35.56 8.07 18.59
CA LEU A 134 35.86 9.36 19.23
C LEU A 134 36.79 9.18 20.40
#